data_fe0635192a8fcb0d7de8f1a2b67fbf1c
#
_entry.id   fe0635192a8fcb0d7de8f1a2b67fbf1c
#
_cell.length_a   1.000
_cell.length_b   1.000
_cell.length_c   1.000
_cell.angle_alpha   90.00
_cell.angle_beta   90.00
_cell.angle_gamma   90.00
#
_symmetry.space_group_name_H-M   'P 1'
#
loop_
_entity.id
_entity.type
_entity.pdbx_description
1 polymer ?
#
loop_
_entity_poly.entity_id
_entity_poly.type
_entity_poly.pdbx_seq_one_letter_code
_entity_poly.pdbx_strand_id
1 'polypeptide(L)'
;MKTAFLLPTLLISLSAVAQNQPQGKPEETEVWKPVPKVVTATGVFTAPPSDALVLFNGRDLTQWVSVEDRTKPAGWKVADGLLTVDKKTGNIETKQKFTNYQLHLEWRVPATISGKGQVRGNSGLFLASLGKGDLGYELQILDSYQNETYVNGMAGSIYKQFIPLANPTQKPGQWQSYDVLWTAPTFKPDGTLQTPARVTVLFNGVLVQNNTELKGATVYIGPPSYQQHGPSPIKLQSHGDPSEPISFRNIWVREL
;
A
#
# COMPACT_ATOMS: atom_id res chain seq x y z
N MET A 1 47.38 -51.79 -33.31
CA MET A 1 46.54 -51.57 -32.14
C MET A 1 46.23 -50.09 -32.08
N LYS A 2 44.98 -49.66 -32.42
CA LYS A 2 44.52 -48.25 -32.35
C LYS A 2 43.54 -48.17 -31.18
N THR A 3 43.93 -47.44 -30.12
CA THR A 3 43.17 -47.24 -28.92
C THR A 3 42.24 -46.04 -29.16
N ALA A 4 40.92 -46.27 -29.14
CA ALA A 4 39.93 -45.21 -29.23
C ALA A 4 39.60 -44.68 -27.81
N PHE A 5 39.78 -43.38 -27.58
CA PHE A 5 39.33 -42.66 -26.38
C PHE A 5 37.87 -42.23 -26.58
N LEU A 6 36.97 -42.74 -25.74
CA LEU A 6 35.61 -42.22 -25.60
C LEU A 6 35.60 -41.09 -24.58
N LEU A 7 35.22 -39.87 -25.02
CA LEU A 7 34.87 -38.76 -24.12
C LEU A 7 33.42 -38.97 -23.65
N PRO A 8 33.12 -38.81 -22.35
CA PRO A 8 31.74 -38.77 -21.89
C PRO A 8 31.15 -37.37 -22.14
N THR A 9 30.07 -37.32 -22.90
CA THR A 9 29.25 -36.11 -23.11
C THR A 9 28.42 -35.83 -21.86
N LEU A 10 28.72 -34.75 -21.13
CA LEU A 10 27.97 -34.31 -19.97
C LEU A 10 26.71 -33.56 -20.46
N LEU A 11 25.54 -34.20 -20.34
CA LEU A 11 24.23 -33.56 -20.57
C LEU A 11 23.90 -32.68 -19.37
N ILE A 12 24.04 -31.38 -19.54
CA ILE A 12 23.53 -30.38 -18.59
C ILE A 12 22.05 -30.22 -18.87
N SER A 13 21.20 -30.79 -18.03
CA SER A 13 19.77 -30.53 -18.03
C SER A 13 19.50 -29.12 -17.44
N LEU A 14 19.23 -28.14 -18.29
CA LEU A 14 18.64 -26.86 -17.88
C LEU A 14 17.21 -27.12 -17.42
N SER A 15 17.02 -27.15 -16.10
CA SER A 15 15.68 -27.04 -15.52
C SER A 15 15.21 -25.61 -15.72
N ALA A 16 14.36 -25.39 -16.72
CA ALA A 16 13.63 -24.13 -16.87
C ALA A 16 12.69 -23.99 -15.67
N VAL A 17 13.01 -23.08 -14.76
CA VAL A 17 12.08 -22.61 -13.75
C VAL A 17 10.99 -21.86 -14.50
N ALA A 18 9.86 -22.51 -14.71
CA ALA A 18 8.67 -21.86 -15.23
C ALA A 18 8.26 -20.81 -14.18
N GLN A 19 8.52 -19.52 -14.46
CA GLN A 19 7.93 -18.43 -13.73
C GLN A 19 6.42 -18.56 -13.90
N ASN A 20 5.70 -18.82 -12.80
CA ASN A 20 4.25 -18.78 -12.78
C ASN A 20 3.81 -17.35 -13.12
N GLN A 21 3.50 -17.11 -14.39
CA GLN A 21 2.81 -15.88 -14.80
C GLN A 21 1.44 -15.85 -14.13
N PRO A 22 1.00 -14.70 -13.60
CA PRO A 22 -0.34 -14.59 -13.02
C PRO A 22 -1.38 -15.05 -14.06
N GLN A 23 -2.19 -16.04 -13.68
CA GLN A 23 -3.29 -16.50 -14.52
C GLN A 23 -4.49 -15.56 -14.32
N GLY A 24 -5.10 -15.12 -15.42
CA GLY A 24 -6.29 -14.27 -15.43
C GLY A 24 -6.04 -12.85 -15.92
N LYS A 25 -7.10 -12.06 -15.86
CA LYS A 25 -7.10 -10.64 -16.24
C LYS A 25 -7.40 -9.78 -15.02
N PRO A 26 -6.92 -8.53 -14.97
CA PRO A 26 -7.21 -7.62 -13.87
C PRO A 26 -8.69 -7.43 -13.59
N GLU A 27 -9.51 -7.42 -14.62
CA GLU A 27 -10.95 -7.20 -14.57
C GLU A 27 -11.72 -8.31 -13.84
N GLU A 28 -11.16 -9.52 -13.78
CA GLU A 28 -11.79 -10.67 -13.12
C GLU A 28 -11.93 -10.50 -11.60
N THR A 29 -11.14 -9.58 -11.00
CA THR A 29 -11.20 -9.26 -9.57
C THR A 29 -11.79 -7.88 -9.27
N GLU A 30 -12.26 -7.15 -10.27
CA GLU A 30 -12.90 -5.85 -10.09
C GLU A 30 -14.34 -6.00 -9.64
N VAL A 31 -14.73 -5.25 -8.62
CA VAL A 31 -16.08 -5.17 -8.12
C VAL A 31 -16.62 -3.77 -8.33
N TRP A 32 -17.72 -3.65 -9.09
CA TRP A 32 -18.33 -2.37 -9.45
C TRP A 32 -19.57 -2.03 -8.60
N LYS A 33 -20.14 -3.01 -7.91
CA LYS A 33 -21.34 -2.84 -7.08
C LYS A 33 -21.27 -3.71 -5.82
N PRO A 34 -21.91 -3.31 -4.70
CA PRO A 34 -22.63 -2.03 -4.54
C PRO A 34 -21.66 -0.83 -4.43
N VAL A 35 -22.03 0.29 -5.03
CA VAL A 35 -21.27 1.54 -4.89
C VAL A 35 -21.43 2.06 -3.46
N PRO A 36 -20.32 2.33 -2.71
CA PRO A 36 -20.40 2.86 -1.35
C PRO A 36 -21.12 4.21 -1.30
N LYS A 37 -21.99 4.36 -0.29
CA LYS A 37 -22.72 5.61 -0.05
C LYS A 37 -21.72 6.75 0.22
N VAL A 38 -21.88 7.89 -0.44
CA VAL A 38 -21.17 9.12 -0.13
C VAL A 38 -21.71 9.68 1.18
N VAL A 39 -20.82 9.95 2.14
CA VAL A 39 -21.16 10.60 3.42
C VAL A 39 -20.29 11.83 3.63
N THR A 40 -20.84 12.85 4.27
CA THR A 40 -20.09 14.06 4.62
C THR A 40 -19.20 13.76 5.83
N ALA A 41 -17.90 14.03 5.70
CA ALA A 41 -16.92 13.90 6.77
C ALA A 41 -16.62 15.26 7.39
N THR A 42 -16.38 15.29 8.70
CA THR A 42 -16.11 16.53 9.46
C THR A 42 -14.63 16.88 9.55
N GLY A 43 -13.73 15.99 9.14
CA GLY A 43 -12.27 16.15 9.16
C GLY A 43 -11.75 16.46 10.57
N VAL A 44 -11.15 15.48 11.25
CA VAL A 44 -10.52 15.69 12.56
C VAL A 44 -9.01 15.63 12.38
N PHE A 45 -8.33 16.72 12.75
CA PHE A 45 -6.86 16.71 12.84
C PHE A 45 -6.47 16.25 14.23
N THR A 46 -5.76 15.14 14.34
CA THR A 46 -5.25 14.62 15.61
C THR A 46 -3.76 14.88 15.74
N ALA A 47 -3.35 15.59 16.78
CA ALA A 47 -1.94 15.68 17.16
C ALA A 47 -1.43 14.27 17.53
N PRO A 48 -0.13 13.95 17.26
CA PRO A 48 0.44 12.68 17.68
C PRO A 48 0.30 12.48 19.20
N PRO A 49 -0.12 11.29 19.67
CA PRO A 49 -0.01 10.91 21.08
C PRO A 49 1.44 11.02 21.57
N SER A 50 1.61 11.22 22.87
CA SER A 50 2.95 11.42 23.46
C SER A 50 3.89 10.21 23.32
N ASP A 51 3.33 9.01 23.10
CA ASP A 51 4.04 7.75 22.90
C ASP A 51 4.11 7.33 21.41
N ALA A 52 3.70 8.21 20.49
CA ALA A 52 3.80 7.94 19.06
C ALA A 52 5.17 8.30 18.49
N LEU A 53 5.66 7.47 17.57
CA LEU A 53 6.78 7.81 16.70
C LEU A 53 6.27 8.69 15.55
N VAL A 54 6.78 9.91 15.45
CA VAL A 54 6.46 10.80 14.33
C VAL A 54 7.30 10.40 13.13
N LEU A 55 6.63 9.92 12.09
CA LEU A 55 7.26 9.48 10.83
C LEU A 55 7.51 10.64 9.87
N PHE A 56 6.64 11.67 9.90
CA PHE A 56 6.83 12.90 9.14
C PHE A 56 6.17 14.09 9.83
N ASN A 57 6.97 15.07 10.15
CA ASN A 57 6.60 16.30 10.88
C ASN A 57 6.69 17.59 10.03
N GLY A 58 6.83 17.44 8.71
CA GLY A 58 6.98 18.56 7.78
C GLY A 58 8.43 19.01 7.53
N ARG A 59 9.45 18.35 8.09
CA ARG A 59 10.85 18.83 8.04
C ARG A 59 11.75 17.98 7.14
N ASP A 60 11.75 16.65 7.34
CA ASP A 60 12.69 15.76 6.67
C ASP A 60 12.14 14.33 6.53
N LEU A 61 12.90 13.49 5.85
CA LEU A 61 12.60 12.07 5.61
C LEU A 61 13.54 11.14 6.39
N THR A 62 14.03 11.55 7.54
CA THR A 62 14.98 10.77 8.35
C THR A 62 14.42 9.41 8.78
N GLN A 63 13.09 9.25 8.83
CA GLN A 63 12.41 7.99 9.15
C GLN A 63 12.17 7.09 7.93
N TRP A 64 12.51 7.55 6.71
CA TRP A 64 12.15 6.90 5.45
C TRP A 64 13.37 6.51 4.64
N VAL A 65 13.23 5.43 3.84
CA VAL A 65 14.21 4.96 2.85
C VAL A 65 13.54 4.64 1.54
N SER A 66 14.34 4.48 0.48
CA SER A 66 13.87 3.95 -0.79
C SER A 66 13.50 2.47 -0.65
N VAL A 67 12.37 2.06 -1.23
CA VAL A 67 11.97 0.64 -1.29
C VAL A 67 12.91 -0.16 -2.21
N GLU A 68 13.38 0.46 -3.30
CA GLU A 68 14.24 -0.22 -4.28
C GLU A 68 15.63 -0.53 -3.73
N ASP A 69 16.13 0.34 -2.84
CA ASP A 69 17.42 0.18 -2.19
C ASP A 69 17.37 0.81 -0.79
N ARG A 70 17.15 -0.01 0.24
CA ARG A 70 17.02 0.46 1.62
C ARG A 70 18.27 1.13 2.20
N THR A 71 19.41 1.05 1.53
CA THR A 71 20.63 1.78 1.91
C THR A 71 20.59 3.24 1.47
N LYS A 72 19.66 3.61 0.60
CA LYS A 72 19.48 4.97 0.08
C LYS A 72 18.35 5.69 0.83
N PRO A 73 18.49 7.00 1.02
CA PRO A 73 17.42 7.82 1.58
C PRO A 73 16.19 7.82 0.64
N ALA A 74 15.02 8.07 1.22
CA ALA A 74 13.83 8.35 0.44
C ALA A 74 14.00 9.61 -0.42
N GLY A 75 13.58 9.57 -1.69
CA GLY A 75 13.82 10.63 -2.68
C GLY A 75 12.65 11.58 -2.89
N TRP A 76 11.55 11.48 -2.13
CA TRP A 76 10.39 12.34 -2.30
C TRP A 76 10.69 13.78 -1.86
N LYS A 77 9.96 14.74 -2.45
CA LYS A 77 10.18 16.17 -2.19
C LYS A 77 9.57 16.60 -0.86
N VAL A 78 10.38 17.27 -0.03
CA VAL A 78 9.90 17.98 1.17
C VAL A 78 9.97 19.48 0.92
N ALA A 79 8.83 20.15 0.95
CA ALA A 79 8.72 21.60 0.82
C ALA A 79 7.45 22.11 1.51
N ASP A 80 7.50 23.28 2.11
CA ASP A 80 6.37 23.97 2.75
C ASP A 80 5.63 23.08 3.79
N GLY A 81 6.38 22.25 4.51
CA GLY A 81 5.83 21.32 5.50
C GLY A 81 5.15 20.08 4.91
N LEU A 82 5.26 19.86 3.60
CA LEU A 82 4.62 18.78 2.88
C LEU A 82 5.63 17.78 2.33
N LEU A 83 5.23 16.52 2.32
CA LEU A 83 5.90 15.43 1.63
C LEU A 83 5.15 15.16 0.32
N THR A 84 5.77 15.42 -0.81
CA THR A 84 5.14 15.23 -2.13
C THR A 84 5.82 14.08 -2.88
N VAL A 85 5.02 13.20 -3.45
CA VAL A 85 5.51 12.07 -4.27
C VAL A 85 6.42 12.57 -5.38
N ASP A 86 7.60 11.97 -5.50
CA ASP A 86 8.44 12.10 -6.69
C ASP A 86 8.40 10.77 -7.47
N LYS A 87 7.64 10.77 -8.55
CA LYS A 87 7.42 9.57 -9.39
C LYS A 87 8.70 9.00 -10.01
N LYS A 88 9.80 9.77 -10.04
CA LYS A 88 11.09 9.31 -10.56
C LYS A 88 11.89 8.48 -9.55
N THR A 89 11.58 8.61 -8.26
CA THR A 89 12.34 7.98 -7.18
C THR A 89 11.70 6.71 -6.63
N GLY A 90 10.49 6.37 -7.10
CA GLY A 90 9.76 5.16 -6.68
C GLY A 90 9.16 5.24 -5.28
N ASN A 91 8.78 4.09 -4.76
CA ASN A 91 8.14 3.95 -3.45
C ASN A 91 9.12 4.25 -2.31
N ILE A 92 8.57 4.72 -1.19
CA ILE A 92 9.32 4.91 0.05
C ILE A 92 8.73 4.05 1.17
N GLU A 93 9.56 3.62 2.13
CA GLU A 93 9.10 2.85 3.29
C GLU A 93 9.83 3.27 4.56
N THR A 94 9.25 2.97 5.71
CA THR A 94 9.87 3.31 7.00
C THR A 94 11.15 2.51 7.24
N LYS A 95 12.14 3.14 7.89
CA LYS A 95 13.34 2.45 8.38
C LYS A 95 12.98 1.40 9.41
N GLN A 96 12.17 1.80 10.39
CA GLN A 96 11.65 0.91 11.42
C GLN A 96 10.58 0.00 10.85
N LYS A 97 10.52 -1.21 11.39
CA LYS A 97 9.52 -2.24 11.10
C LYS A 97 8.56 -2.34 12.27
N PHE A 98 7.30 -2.62 11.98
CA PHE A 98 6.21 -2.69 12.94
C PHE A 98 5.45 -4.00 12.82
N THR A 99 4.80 -4.43 13.90
CA THR A 99 3.90 -5.60 13.93
C THR A 99 2.46 -5.12 14.04
N ASN A 100 2.02 -4.72 15.23
CA ASN A 100 0.68 -4.19 15.46
C ASN A 100 0.80 -2.71 15.82
N TYR A 101 -0.07 -1.89 15.26
CA TYR A 101 0.05 -0.46 15.49
C TYR A 101 -1.24 0.31 15.20
N GLN A 102 -1.31 1.50 15.77
CA GLN A 102 -2.15 2.59 15.33
C GLN A 102 -1.34 3.52 14.42
N LEU A 103 -1.90 3.91 13.29
CA LEU A 103 -1.27 4.83 12.33
C LEU A 103 -2.23 5.97 12.02
N HIS A 104 -1.71 7.16 11.93
CA HIS A 104 -2.39 8.32 11.34
C HIS A 104 -1.57 8.86 10.18
N LEU A 105 -2.23 9.22 9.10
CA LEU A 105 -1.62 10.01 8.04
C LEU A 105 -2.67 10.91 7.35
N GLU A 106 -2.19 12.05 6.87
CA GLU A 106 -3.00 12.94 6.05
C GLU A 106 -2.44 13.00 4.63
N TRP A 107 -3.34 12.98 3.65
CA TRP A 107 -2.98 13.05 2.24
C TRP A 107 -3.89 13.98 1.46
N ARG A 108 -3.41 14.47 0.33
CA ARG A 108 -4.16 15.42 -0.50
C ARG A 108 -3.76 15.27 -1.97
N VAL A 109 -4.77 15.12 -2.84
CA VAL A 109 -4.58 15.35 -4.28
C VAL A 109 -4.62 16.84 -4.57
N PRO A 110 -3.87 17.35 -5.57
CA PRO A 110 -3.95 18.76 -5.96
C PRO A 110 -5.37 19.18 -6.38
N ALA A 111 -5.72 20.45 -6.19
CA ALA A 111 -7.01 20.97 -6.64
C ALA A 111 -7.19 20.91 -8.17
N THR A 112 -6.06 20.89 -8.89
CA THR A 112 -5.98 20.82 -10.36
C THR A 112 -5.90 19.39 -10.88
N ILE A 113 -6.05 18.37 -10.00
CA ILE A 113 -5.90 16.95 -10.40
C ILE A 113 -6.71 16.63 -11.65
N SER A 114 -6.09 15.93 -12.59
CA SER A 114 -6.69 15.53 -13.85
C SER A 114 -6.78 14.02 -13.99
N GLY A 115 -7.51 13.53 -14.99
CA GLY A 115 -7.71 12.12 -15.25
C GLY A 115 -9.06 11.58 -14.75
N LYS A 116 -9.20 10.25 -14.80
CA LYS A 116 -10.40 9.51 -14.36
C LYS A 116 -10.04 8.10 -13.89
N GLY A 117 -10.91 7.49 -13.10
CA GLY A 117 -10.72 6.14 -12.58
C GLY A 117 -9.40 6.01 -11.83
N GLN A 118 -8.68 4.92 -12.07
CA GLN A 118 -7.41 4.61 -11.42
C GLN A 118 -6.21 5.48 -11.84
N VAL A 119 -6.37 6.31 -12.88
CA VAL A 119 -5.29 7.23 -13.33
C VAL A 119 -5.51 8.66 -12.83
N ARG A 120 -6.27 8.84 -11.72
CA ARG A 120 -6.53 10.15 -11.13
C ARG A 120 -6.19 10.16 -9.64
N GLY A 121 -5.00 10.68 -9.30
CA GLY A 121 -4.55 10.82 -7.91
C GLY A 121 -4.40 9.48 -7.20
N ASN A 122 -3.69 8.54 -7.84
CA ASN A 122 -3.46 7.20 -7.33
C ASN A 122 -2.18 7.12 -6.49
N SER A 123 -2.26 6.42 -5.39
CA SER A 123 -1.19 6.02 -4.49
C SER A 123 -1.68 4.84 -3.63
N GLY A 124 -0.83 4.34 -2.74
CA GLY A 124 -1.18 3.27 -1.80
C GLY A 124 -0.48 3.46 -0.46
N LEU A 125 -1.17 3.10 0.61
CA LEU A 125 -0.59 2.90 1.93
C LEU A 125 -0.47 1.41 2.18
N PHE A 126 0.75 0.86 2.16
CA PHE A 126 0.98 -0.54 2.49
C PHE A 126 1.22 -0.68 3.98
N LEU A 127 0.29 -1.35 4.65
CA LEU A 127 0.30 -1.58 6.10
C LEU A 127 1.45 -2.49 6.54
N ALA A 128 1.88 -3.38 5.67
CA ALA A 128 3.14 -4.11 5.80
C ALA A 128 3.77 -4.26 4.41
N SER A 129 4.92 -3.63 4.21
CA SER A 129 5.73 -3.77 2.99
C SER A 129 6.42 -5.13 3.00
N LEU A 130 6.26 -5.89 1.94
CA LEU A 130 6.90 -7.20 1.78
C LEU A 130 8.06 -7.20 0.77
N GLY A 131 8.53 -6.01 0.38
CA GLY A 131 9.68 -5.85 -0.51
C GLY A 131 9.44 -4.84 -1.63
N LYS A 132 10.21 -5.00 -2.71
CA LYS A 132 10.20 -4.09 -3.85
C LYS A 132 8.87 -4.05 -4.57
N GLY A 133 8.66 -2.97 -5.34
CA GLY A 133 7.41 -2.72 -6.05
C GLY A 133 6.22 -2.60 -5.09
N ASP A 134 5.08 -3.11 -5.51
CA ASP A 134 3.81 -3.01 -4.78
C ASP A 134 3.45 -4.30 -4.02
N LEU A 135 4.47 -4.93 -3.39
CA LEU A 135 4.26 -6.09 -2.54
C LEU A 135 3.91 -5.66 -1.11
N GLY A 136 2.82 -6.19 -0.56
CA GLY A 136 2.36 -5.91 0.80
C GLY A 136 0.85 -5.87 0.93
N TYR A 137 0.32 -5.28 2.00
CA TYR A 137 -1.11 -5.18 2.30
C TYR A 137 -1.56 -3.75 2.09
N GLU A 138 -2.26 -3.49 0.99
CA GLU A 138 -2.57 -2.15 0.52
C GLU A 138 -3.93 -1.64 0.99
N LEU A 139 -3.91 -0.50 1.66
CA LEU A 139 -5.05 0.40 1.83
C LEU A 139 -4.96 1.46 0.72
N GLN A 140 -5.96 1.46 -0.17
CA GLN A 140 -5.95 2.30 -1.36
C GLN A 140 -6.05 3.78 -1.04
N ILE A 141 -5.23 4.58 -1.72
CA ILE A 141 -5.32 6.03 -1.82
C ILE A 141 -5.65 6.39 -3.27
N LEU A 142 -6.75 7.12 -3.46
CA LEU A 142 -7.24 7.53 -4.78
C LEU A 142 -8.08 8.78 -4.64
N ASP A 143 -8.08 9.65 -5.64
CA ASP A 143 -9.16 10.64 -5.72
C ASP A 143 -10.47 9.94 -6.10
N SER A 144 -11.30 9.69 -5.09
CA SER A 144 -12.61 9.05 -5.23
C SER A 144 -13.78 10.04 -5.16
N TYR A 145 -13.49 11.36 -5.24
CA TYR A 145 -14.53 12.39 -5.30
C TYR A 145 -15.09 12.50 -6.71
N GLN A 146 -16.36 12.12 -6.90
CA GLN A 146 -17.02 12.13 -8.22
C GLN A 146 -16.12 11.49 -9.30
N ASN A 147 -15.52 10.35 -8.98
CA ASN A 147 -14.60 9.63 -9.85
C ASN A 147 -15.03 8.16 -9.90
N GLU A 148 -15.61 7.77 -11.01
CA GLU A 148 -16.09 6.40 -11.23
C GLU A 148 -14.90 5.46 -11.45
N THR A 149 -14.88 4.38 -10.67
CA THR A 149 -13.90 3.29 -10.77
C THR A 149 -14.48 2.01 -10.16
N TYR A 150 -13.79 0.88 -10.32
CA TYR A 150 -14.17 -0.31 -9.57
C TYR A 150 -14.06 -0.05 -8.06
N VAL A 151 -15.12 -0.40 -7.32
CA VAL A 151 -15.32 0.06 -5.95
C VAL A 151 -14.38 -0.57 -4.94
N ASN A 152 -13.79 -1.72 -5.25
CA ASN A 152 -12.74 -2.34 -4.45
C ASN A 152 -11.31 -1.82 -4.79
N GLY A 153 -11.22 -0.76 -5.57
CA GLY A 153 -10.01 0.00 -5.87
C GLY A 153 -10.17 1.50 -5.61
N MET A 154 -11.26 1.93 -4.95
CA MET A 154 -11.44 3.32 -4.52
C MET A 154 -10.75 3.59 -3.18
N ALA A 155 -10.61 4.85 -2.80
CA ALA A 155 -10.02 5.23 -1.51
C ALA A 155 -10.70 4.53 -0.34
N GLY A 156 -9.89 4.01 0.60
CA GLY A 156 -10.37 3.26 1.77
C GLY A 156 -10.68 1.79 1.53
N SER A 157 -10.56 1.28 0.30
CA SER A 157 -10.63 -0.16 0.03
C SER A 157 -9.35 -0.87 0.50
N ILE A 158 -9.47 -2.12 0.95
CA ILE A 158 -8.36 -3.06 0.91
C ILE A 158 -8.28 -3.54 -0.54
N TYR A 159 -7.28 -3.05 -1.26
CA TYR A 159 -7.23 -3.08 -2.71
C TYR A 159 -7.55 -4.46 -3.29
N LYS A 160 -8.60 -4.49 -4.14
CA LYS A 160 -9.16 -5.69 -4.80
C LYS A 160 -9.63 -6.82 -3.87
N GLN A 161 -9.69 -6.56 -2.54
CA GLN A 161 -10.19 -7.55 -1.58
C GLN A 161 -11.53 -7.12 -0.96
N PHE A 162 -11.61 -5.87 -0.46
CA PHE A 162 -12.79 -5.37 0.25
C PHE A 162 -13.09 -3.93 -0.14
N ILE A 163 -14.36 -3.68 -0.42
CA ILE A 163 -14.88 -2.32 -0.65
C ILE A 163 -14.93 -1.55 0.67
N PRO A 164 -14.80 -0.21 0.67
CA PRO A 164 -15.06 0.58 1.86
C PRO A 164 -16.56 0.62 2.17
N LEU A 165 -16.92 0.69 3.45
CA LEU A 165 -18.32 0.78 3.92
C LEU A 165 -19.01 2.07 3.47
N ALA A 166 -18.23 3.12 3.22
CA ALA A 166 -18.69 4.42 2.76
C ALA A 166 -17.59 5.10 1.93
N ASN A 167 -17.96 6.12 1.17
CA ASN A 167 -17.02 7.00 0.47
C ASN A 167 -17.07 8.42 1.08
N PRO A 168 -16.24 8.74 2.08
CA PRO A 168 -16.18 10.07 2.69
C PRO A 168 -15.15 10.99 2.00
N THR A 169 -14.71 10.68 0.78
CA THR A 169 -13.71 11.47 0.06
C THR A 169 -14.19 12.91 -0.15
N GLN A 170 -13.39 13.87 0.29
CA GLN A 170 -13.60 15.28 0.03
C GLN A 170 -13.06 15.65 -1.36
N LYS A 171 -13.53 16.79 -1.90
CA LYS A 171 -13.11 17.28 -3.22
C LYS A 171 -11.59 17.51 -3.31
N PRO A 172 -11.00 17.43 -4.51
CA PRO A 172 -9.59 17.74 -4.75
C PRO A 172 -9.16 19.06 -4.11
N GLY A 173 -7.94 19.12 -3.61
CA GLY A 173 -7.40 20.24 -2.86
C GLY A 173 -7.68 20.22 -1.36
N GLN A 174 -8.61 19.37 -0.89
CA GLN A 174 -8.87 19.19 0.54
C GLN A 174 -8.02 18.07 1.12
N TRP A 175 -7.60 18.19 2.39
CA TRP A 175 -6.89 17.16 3.10
C TRP A 175 -7.83 16.01 3.47
N GLN A 176 -7.36 14.82 3.29
CA GLN A 176 -7.96 13.56 3.70
C GLN A 176 -7.16 12.98 4.86
N SER A 177 -7.78 12.24 5.77
CA SER A 177 -7.07 11.52 6.83
C SER A 177 -7.42 10.04 6.84
N TYR A 178 -6.43 9.20 7.12
CA TYR A 178 -6.62 7.83 7.53
C TYR A 178 -6.15 7.66 8.98
N ASP A 179 -7.04 7.10 9.81
CA ASP A 179 -6.72 6.55 11.11
C ASP A 179 -6.89 5.03 11.03
N VAL A 180 -5.80 4.31 11.25
CA VAL A 180 -5.71 2.86 11.00
C VAL A 180 -5.32 2.13 12.25
N LEU A 181 -6.05 1.06 12.60
CA LEU A 181 -5.64 0.04 13.55
C LEU A 181 -5.27 -1.22 12.77
N TRP A 182 -4.00 -1.57 12.79
CA TRP A 182 -3.45 -2.70 12.08
C TRP A 182 -3.03 -3.81 13.03
N THR A 183 -3.47 -5.04 12.74
CA THR A 183 -3.00 -6.27 13.37
C THR A 183 -2.36 -7.16 12.31
N ALA A 184 -1.08 -7.44 12.47
CA ALA A 184 -0.33 -8.26 11.51
C ALA A 184 -0.78 -9.73 11.55
N PRO A 185 -0.62 -10.48 10.45
CA PRO A 185 -0.85 -11.91 10.46
C PRO A 185 0.22 -12.61 11.32
N THR A 186 -0.14 -13.75 11.88
CA THR A 186 0.81 -14.65 12.54
C THR A 186 0.95 -15.95 11.77
N PHE A 187 2.12 -16.59 11.89
CA PHE A 187 2.43 -17.81 11.19
C PHE A 187 2.94 -18.87 12.16
N LYS A 188 2.67 -20.13 11.86
CA LYS A 188 3.23 -21.28 12.57
C LYS A 188 4.71 -21.48 12.22
N PRO A 189 5.45 -22.29 12.98
CA PRO A 189 6.86 -22.56 12.67
C PRO A 189 7.11 -23.17 11.28
N ASP A 190 6.10 -23.85 10.72
CA ASP A 190 6.16 -24.43 9.36
C ASP A 190 5.84 -23.41 8.25
N GLY A 191 5.61 -22.14 8.60
CA GLY A 191 5.30 -21.06 7.67
C GLY A 191 3.83 -20.95 7.26
N THR A 192 2.97 -21.87 7.70
CA THR A 192 1.54 -21.77 7.42
C THR A 192 0.87 -20.67 8.26
N LEU A 193 -0.17 -20.05 7.71
CA LEU A 193 -0.94 -19.01 8.40
C LEU A 193 -1.53 -19.56 9.71
N GLN A 194 -1.34 -18.83 10.81
CA GLN A 194 -1.96 -19.10 12.10
C GLN A 194 -3.15 -18.19 12.33
N THR A 195 -2.97 -16.86 12.20
CA THR A 195 -4.04 -15.88 12.26
C THR A 195 -3.92 -14.90 11.10
N PRO A 196 -5.02 -14.57 10.42
CA PRO A 196 -5.00 -13.59 9.34
C PRO A 196 -4.76 -12.17 9.86
N ALA A 197 -4.28 -11.29 8.98
CA ALA A 197 -4.20 -9.86 9.26
C ALA A 197 -5.60 -9.25 9.42
N ARG A 198 -5.70 -8.21 10.27
CA ARG A 198 -6.93 -7.45 10.48
C ARG A 198 -6.69 -5.96 10.44
N VAL A 199 -7.68 -5.23 9.94
CA VAL A 199 -7.60 -3.78 9.87
C VAL A 199 -8.93 -3.11 10.19
N THR A 200 -8.84 -2.02 10.97
CA THR A 200 -9.93 -1.04 11.11
C THR A 200 -9.43 0.29 10.56
N VAL A 201 -10.23 0.94 9.74
CA VAL A 201 -9.89 2.21 9.11
C VAL A 201 -11.01 3.21 9.29
N LEU A 202 -10.66 4.39 9.83
CA LEU A 202 -11.49 5.58 9.73
C LEU A 202 -10.89 6.47 8.62
N PHE A 203 -11.73 6.83 7.67
CA PHE A 203 -11.38 7.75 6.60
C PHE A 203 -12.13 9.06 6.81
N ASN A 204 -11.41 10.15 7.07
CA ASN A 204 -11.99 11.44 7.47
C ASN A 204 -12.94 11.31 8.69
N GLY A 205 -12.60 10.46 9.65
CA GLY A 205 -13.43 10.16 10.82
C GLY A 205 -14.60 9.21 10.58
N VAL A 206 -14.83 8.74 9.34
CA VAL A 206 -15.89 7.79 8.98
C VAL A 206 -15.32 6.38 8.93
N LEU A 207 -15.95 5.41 9.60
CA LEU A 207 -15.55 4.01 9.58
C LEU A 207 -15.74 3.43 8.17
N VAL A 208 -14.65 3.00 7.53
CA VAL A 208 -14.68 2.41 6.19
C VAL A 208 -14.25 0.95 6.15
N GLN A 209 -13.43 0.50 7.11
CA GLN A 209 -13.11 -0.91 7.34
C GLN A 209 -13.27 -1.20 8.82
N ASN A 210 -14.02 -2.24 9.19
CA ASN A 210 -14.33 -2.58 10.57
C ASN A 210 -13.80 -3.96 10.94
N ASN A 211 -12.61 -4.02 11.55
CA ASN A 211 -11.94 -5.27 11.93
C ASN A 211 -11.92 -6.28 10.76
N THR A 212 -11.70 -5.75 9.55
CA THR A 212 -11.74 -6.53 8.31
C THR A 212 -10.59 -7.53 8.30
N GLU A 213 -10.90 -8.80 8.13
CA GLU A 213 -9.92 -9.87 7.98
C GLU A 213 -9.45 -9.93 6.53
N LEU A 214 -8.15 -9.70 6.29
CA LEU A 214 -7.57 -9.71 4.97
C LEU A 214 -7.40 -11.14 4.44
N LYS A 215 -7.47 -11.30 3.12
CA LYS A 215 -7.30 -12.59 2.43
C LYS A 215 -5.83 -12.90 2.11
N GLY A 216 -4.93 -11.95 2.35
CA GLY A 216 -3.50 -12.06 2.06
C GLY A 216 -2.92 -10.73 1.58
N ALA A 217 -1.69 -10.77 1.10
CA ALA A 217 -1.05 -9.62 0.46
C ALA A 217 -1.80 -9.21 -0.81
N THR A 218 -1.78 -7.91 -1.09
CA THR A 218 -2.41 -7.33 -2.28
C THR A 218 -1.77 -7.86 -3.55
N VAL A 219 -2.61 -8.18 -4.53
CA VAL A 219 -2.20 -8.55 -5.89
C VAL A 219 -3.03 -7.78 -6.92
N TYR A 220 -2.41 -7.39 -8.01
CA TYR A 220 -3.11 -6.73 -9.12
C TYR A 220 -3.96 -7.72 -9.92
N ILE A 221 -3.49 -8.96 -10.08
CA ILE A 221 -4.13 -10.03 -10.84
C ILE A 221 -4.17 -11.29 -9.97
N GLY A 222 -5.33 -11.93 -9.94
CA GLY A 222 -5.54 -13.20 -9.24
C GLY A 222 -5.91 -13.06 -7.76
N PRO A 223 -6.01 -14.18 -7.03
CA PRO A 223 -6.38 -14.19 -5.62
C PRO A 223 -5.21 -13.78 -4.72
N PRO A 224 -5.48 -13.01 -3.66
CA PRO A 224 -4.49 -12.71 -2.64
C PRO A 224 -4.07 -13.97 -1.88
N SER A 225 -2.86 -13.98 -1.35
CA SER A 225 -2.34 -15.07 -0.53
C SER A 225 -1.41 -14.56 0.55
N TYR A 226 -1.23 -15.36 1.59
CA TYR A 226 -0.27 -15.08 2.66
C TYR A 226 1.08 -15.71 2.35
N GLN A 227 2.14 -14.93 2.57
CA GLN A 227 3.52 -15.41 2.66
C GLN A 227 4.03 -15.10 4.05
N GLN A 228 4.78 -16.04 4.65
CA GLN A 228 5.34 -15.83 5.98
C GLN A 228 6.26 -14.61 6.01
N HIS A 229 5.99 -13.73 6.97
CA HIS A 229 6.83 -12.56 7.27
C HIS A 229 6.75 -12.21 8.76
N GLY A 230 7.70 -11.42 9.22
CA GLY A 230 7.71 -10.83 10.57
C GLY A 230 7.33 -9.35 10.54
N PRO A 231 7.81 -8.56 11.52
CA PRO A 231 7.64 -7.12 11.53
C PRO A 231 8.08 -6.50 10.20
N SER A 232 7.28 -5.61 9.64
CA SER A 232 7.46 -5.07 8.29
C SER A 232 7.37 -3.55 8.28
N PRO A 233 8.04 -2.87 7.33
CA PRO A 233 7.92 -1.43 7.17
C PRO A 233 6.51 -1.00 6.74
N ILE A 234 6.13 0.23 7.02
CA ILE A 234 5.00 0.92 6.39
C ILE A 234 5.52 1.55 5.09
N LYS A 235 4.79 1.38 3.96
CA LYS A 235 5.21 1.89 2.65
C LYS A 235 4.18 2.85 2.09
N LEU A 236 4.66 3.88 1.41
CA LEU A 236 3.87 4.79 0.59
C LEU A 236 4.25 4.60 -0.89
N GLN A 237 3.21 4.49 -1.73
CA GLN A 237 3.37 4.18 -3.14
C GLN A 237 3.56 5.45 -3.98
N SER A 238 4.49 5.37 -4.90
CA SER A 238 4.65 6.27 -6.04
C SER A 238 4.02 5.60 -7.26
N HIS A 239 2.73 5.82 -7.47
CA HIS A 239 2.03 5.21 -8.60
C HIS A 239 2.43 5.82 -9.94
N GLY A 240 2.54 4.99 -10.98
CA GLY A 240 3.02 5.39 -12.32
C GLY A 240 1.98 6.08 -13.21
N ASP A 241 0.80 6.48 -12.69
CA ASP A 241 -0.22 7.19 -13.46
C ASP A 241 0.26 8.59 -13.89
N PRO A 242 -0.36 9.21 -14.92
CA PRO A 242 0.08 10.51 -15.44
C PRO A 242 -0.43 11.71 -14.64
N SER A 243 -1.28 11.50 -13.61
CA SER A 243 -1.85 12.61 -12.83
C SER A 243 -0.80 13.33 -11.98
N GLU A 244 -1.15 14.51 -11.48
CA GLU A 244 -0.29 15.29 -10.60
C GLU A 244 -0.02 14.54 -9.29
N PRO A 245 1.18 14.69 -8.69
CA PRO A 245 1.58 13.93 -7.51
C PRO A 245 0.78 14.33 -6.27
N ILE A 246 0.54 13.33 -5.41
CA ILE A 246 -0.12 13.46 -4.11
C ILE A 246 0.88 14.04 -3.09
N SER A 247 0.36 14.80 -2.13
CA SER A 247 1.11 15.28 -0.98
C SER A 247 0.61 14.65 0.31
N PHE A 248 1.52 14.47 1.25
CA PHE A 248 1.28 13.91 2.59
C PHE A 248 1.75 14.89 3.66
N ARG A 249 1.17 14.79 4.86
CA ARG A 249 1.63 15.46 6.08
C ARG A 249 1.17 14.71 7.32
N ASN A 250 1.63 15.10 8.49
CA ASN A 250 1.18 14.60 9.80
C ASN A 250 1.10 13.08 9.82
N ILE A 251 2.26 12.41 9.66
CA ILE A 251 2.34 10.95 9.65
C ILE A 251 2.97 10.49 10.97
N TRP A 252 2.25 9.69 11.74
CA TRP A 252 2.75 9.11 12.97
C TRP A 252 2.22 7.70 13.21
N VAL A 253 2.98 6.91 13.93
CA VAL A 253 2.65 5.53 14.29
C VAL A 253 2.85 5.31 15.79
N ARG A 254 1.98 4.51 16.39
CA ARG A 254 2.04 4.08 17.79
C ARG A 254 1.94 2.56 17.83
N GLU A 255 2.95 1.90 18.36
CA GLU A 255 2.93 0.42 18.51
C GLU A 255 1.92 -0.01 19.58
N LEU A 256 1.32 -1.21 19.36
CA LEU A 256 0.28 -1.80 20.21
C LEU A 256 0.73 -3.13 20.81
#